data_6cba4a670dfe745d6a67521d36e05131
#
_entry.id   6cba4a670dfe745d6a67521d36e05131
#
_cell.length_a   1.000
_cell.length_b   1.000
_cell.length_c   1.000
_cell.angle_alpha   90.00
_cell.angle_beta   90.00
_cell.angle_gamma   90.00
#
_symmetry.space_group_name_H-M   'P 1'
#
loop_
_entity.id
_entity.type
_entity.pdbx_description
1 polymer ?
#
loop_
_entity_poly.entity_id
_entity_poly.type
_entity_poly.pdbx_seq_one_letter_code
_entity_poly.pdbx_strand_id
1 'polypeptide(L)'
;MSGPLAGIRVVEFGTLIAAPFAARLFAEFGAEVIKIEQPGSGDPLRTWRKLHEGTSVWWYLQSRNKKSIALDLKSPEGLTIARDLAASADVVIENFKPGGMEKLGLGWDVISKLNPNLTLVRISGFGQTGPYRDKSGFGAIGEAMGGLRYTTGSPDAPPARVGVSIGDSLASLHGVMGALMSLLRVQTGQGGGQIVDVSLYESVFNMMESTVPEYTLDGQIRTRSGGSLPGITPSNTYETADGQYVVIAGNSNAIFKRLMNVIGRKDLADDPALAHNDGRVPQTAVIDQAISDWTGKLGMDEVLAALEAADVPSGRIYSVADIVSDPHFIARDMILPATLPGGAEVKMPGISPKLSETPGEVKWQGPALGAHTDEVLAGIGRSAEDIAQLRKASVVQ
;
A
#
# COMPACT_ATOMS: atom_id res chain seq x y z
N MET A 1 3.94 25.74 1.51
CA MET A 1 5.34 25.28 1.22
C MET A 1 5.27 24.27 0.10
N SER A 2 6.25 24.20 -0.77
CA SER A 2 6.31 23.16 -1.80
C SER A 2 6.68 21.82 -1.13
N GLY A 3 6.03 20.72 -1.52
CA GLY A 3 6.37 19.38 -0.99
C GLY A 3 7.80 18.94 -1.39
N PRO A 4 8.35 17.88 -0.78
CA PRO A 4 9.73 17.44 -1.00
C PRO A 4 9.99 16.95 -2.44
N LEU A 5 8.93 16.62 -3.18
CA LEU A 5 9.00 16.19 -4.58
C LEU A 5 8.54 17.29 -5.56
N ALA A 6 8.50 18.55 -5.11
CA ALA A 6 8.18 19.68 -5.99
C ALA A 6 9.20 19.77 -7.14
N GLY A 7 8.69 19.93 -8.36
CA GLY A 7 9.51 19.94 -9.58
C GLY A 7 9.69 18.56 -10.22
N ILE A 8 9.33 17.48 -9.54
CA ILE A 8 9.30 16.13 -10.11
C ILE A 8 8.00 15.93 -10.87
N ARG A 9 8.11 15.48 -12.13
CA ARG A 9 6.96 15.09 -12.97
C ARG A 9 6.86 13.59 -13.11
N VAL A 10 5.67 13.05 -12.83
CA VAL A 10 5.35 11.63 -12.94
C VAL A 10 4.25 11.44 -13.99
N VAL A 11 4.46 10.53 -14.94
CA VAL A 11 3.42 10.11 -15.91
C VAL A 11 2.98 8.69 -15.57
N GLU A 12 1.70 8.53 -15.28
CA GLU A 12 1.08 7.27 -14.86
C GLU A 12 0.26 6.68 -16.01
N PHE A 13 0.69 5.51 -16.50
CA PHE A 13 -0.06 4.68 -17.47
C PHE A 13 -0.85 3.56 -16.79
N GLY A 14 -0.60 3.33 -15.51
CA GLY A 14 -1.16 2.22 -14.76
C GLY A 14 -2.65 2.35 -14.48
N THR A 15 -3.27 1.23 -14.12
CA THR A 15 -4.70 1.16 -13.77
C THR A 15 -4.91 0.44 -12.44
N LEU A 16 -6.09 0.62 -11.85
CA LEU A 16 -6.57 -0.02 -10.63
C LEU A 16 -5.79 0.39 -9.37
N ILE A 17 -4.83 -0.44 -8.88
CA ILE A 17 -4.31 -0.26 -7.52
C ILE A 17 -2.82 0.01 -7.51
N ALA A 18 -1.98 -0.91 -7.98
CA ALA A 18 -0.54 -0.88 -7.71
C ALA A 18 0.16 0.39 -8.26
N ALA A 19 0.15 0.61 -9.57
CA ALA A 19 0.72 1.83 -10.15
C ALA A 19 -0.02 3.10 -9.68
N PRO A 20 -1.37 3.14 -9.62
CA PRO A 20 -2.09 4.29 -9.09
C PRO A 20 -1.78 4.64 -7.64
N PHE A 21 -1.54 3.66 -6.77
CA PHE A 21 -1.15 3.94 -5.39
C PHE A 21 0.28 4.50 -5.30
N ALA A 22 1.22 3.94 -6.06
CA ALA A 22 2.57 4.49 -6.16
C ALA A 22 2.54 5.97 -6.63
N ALA A 23 1.81 6.26 -7.71
CA ALA A 23 1.66 7.61 -8.24
C ALA A 23 0.96 8.57 -7.26
N ARG A 24 -0.02 8.07 -6.47
CA ARG A 24 -0.65 8.85 -5.40
C ARG A 24 0.37 9.33 -4.37
N LEU A 25 1.29 8.45 -3.95
CA LEU A 25 2.31 8.81 -2.96
C LEU A 25 3.22 9.92 -3.50
N PHE A 26 3.58 9.90 -4.76
CA PHE A 26 4.30 11.03 -5.40
C PHE A 26 3.49 12.32 -5.36
N ALA A 27 2.20 12.26 -5.70
CA ALA A 27 1.31 13.42 -5.74
C ALA A 27 1.09 14.04 -4.36
N GLU A 28 0.95 13.22 -3.32
CA GLU A 28 0.76 13.66 -1.93
C GLU A 28 1.96 14.43 -1.38
N PHE A 29 3.15 14.14 -1.88
CA PHE A 29 4.40 14.81 -1.50
C PHE A 29 4.88 15.87 -2.51
N GLY A 30 4.00 16.31 -3.41
CA GLY A 30 4.19 17.53 -4.20
C GLY A 30 4.67 17.34 -5.63
N ALA A 31 4.86 16.10 -6.11
CA ALA A 31 5.13 15.85 -7.53
C ALA A 31 3.92 16.20 -8.40
N GLU A 32 4.16 16.68 -9.62
CA GLU A 32 3.14 16.77 -10.64
C GLU A 32 2.86 15.37 -11.21
N VAL A 33 1.67 14.83 -10.96
CA VAL A 33 1.30 13.50 -11.45
C VAL A 33 0.25 13.61 -12.53
N ILE A 34 0.59 13.17 -13.74
CA ILE A 34 -0.30 13.12 -14.91
C ILE A 34 -0.73 11.68 -15.12
N LYS A 35 -2.02 11.42 -14.90
CA LYS A 35 -2.62 10.10 -15.12
C LYS A 35 -3.27 10.05 -16.50
N ILE A 36 -2.81 9.11 -17.32
CA ILE A 36 -3.39 8.84 -18.63
C ILE A 36 -4.50 7.82 -18.48
N GLU A 37 -5.69 8.15 -19.01
CA GLU A 37 -6.88 7.32 -18.95
C GLU A 37 -7.49 7.12 -20.35
N GLN A 38 -8.17 5.99 -20.56
CA GLN A 38 -8.91 5.74 -21.80
C GLN A 38 -10.10 6.69 -21.92
N PRO A 39 -10.29 7.40 -23.04
CA PRO A 39 -11.49 8.20 -23.28
C PRO A 39 -12.79 7.41 -23.08
N GLY A 40 -13.80 8.05 -22.51
CA GLY A 40 -15.13 7.49 -22.25
C GLY A 40 -15.21 6.55 -21.03
N SER A 41 -14.25 5.68 -20.81
CA SER A 41 -14.29 4.69 -19.70
C SER A 41 -13.45 5.05 -18.48
N GLY A 42 -12.32 5.72 -18.70
CA GLY A 42 -11.35 6.01 -17.64
C GLY A 42 -10.68 4.75 -17.06
N ASP A 43 -10.13 4.92 -15.88
CA ASP A 43 -9.59 3.81 -15.09
C ASP A 43 -10.73 2.92 -14.57
N PRO A 44 -10.64 1.57 -14.67
CA PRO A 44 -11.65 0.68 -14.11
C PRO A 44 -11.96 0.91 -12.64
N LEU A 45 -11.03 1.46 -11.86
CA LEU A 45 -11.27 1.81 -10.45
C LEU A 45 -12.43 2.79 -10.27
N ARG A 46 -12.74 3.61 -11.28
CA ARG A 46 -13.86 4.57 -11.23
C ARG A 46 -15.22 3.91 -10.97
N THR A 47 -15.35 2.61 -11.25
CA THR A 47 -16.60 1.84 -11.10
C THR A 47 -16.55 0.79 -10.00
N TRP A 48 -15.49 0.75 -9.17
CA TRP A 48 -15.32 -0.29 -8.15
C TRP A 48 -15.92 0.08 -6.79
N ARG A 49 -16.48 -0.92 -6.10
CA ARG A 49 -17.02 -0.82 -4.72
C ARG A 49 -18.15 0.23 -4.59
N LYS A 50 -18.11 1.06 -3.54
CA LYS A 50 -19.13 2.08 -3.27
C LYS A 50 -19.00 3.24 -4.24
N LEU A 51 -20.09 3.52 -4.97
CA LEU A 51 -20.18 4.64 -5.88
C LEU A 51 -20.88 5.83 -5.21
N HIS A 52 -20.45 7.05 -5.57
CA HIS A 52 -21.09 8.31 -5.32
C HIS A 52 -21.21 9.03 -6.66
N GLU A 53 -22.44 9.36 -7.07
CA GLU A 53 -22.73 9.97 -8.38
C GLU A 53 -22.04 9.25 -9.58
N GLY A 54 -22.11 7.93 -9.58
CA GLY A 54 -21.53 7.10 -10.64
C GLY A 54 -20.01 6.88 -10.56
N THR A 55 -19.29 7.53 -9.63
CA THR A 55 -17.84 7.38 -9.46
C THR A 55 -17.52 6.73 -8.11
N SER A 56 -16.54 5.82 -8.12
CA SER A 56 -16.07 5.14 -6.91
C SER A 56 -15.54 6.12 -5.87
N VAL A 57 -15.96 5.95 -4.61
CA VAL A 57 -15.37 6.67 -3.48
C VAL A 57 -13.86 6.36 -3.35
N TRP A 58 -13.44 5.19 -3.77
CA TRP A 58 -12.03 4.82 -3.78
C TRP A 58 -11.23 5.56 -4.86
N TRP A 59 -11.85 5.91 -6.00
CA TRP A 59 -11.22 6.76 -7.00
C TRP A 59 -10.84 8.12 -6.44
N TYR A 60 -11.74 8.76 -5.70
CA TYR A 60 -11.48 10.08 -5.11
C TYR A 60 -10.28 10.06 -4.16
N LEU A 61 -10.10 8.98 -3.41
CA LEU A 61 -8.92 8.76 -2.57
C LEU A 61 -7.67 8.45 -3.40
N GLN A 62 -7.76 7.48 -4.32
CA GLN A 62 -6.60 6.92 -5.03
C GLN A 62 -5.99 7.90 -6.03
N SER A 63 -6.78 8.85 -6.52
CA SER A 63 -6.35 9.81 -7.55
C SER A 63 -6.27 11.25 -7.05
N ARG A 64 -6.27 11.46 -5.73
CA ARG A 64 -6.08 12.79 -5.14
C ARG A 64 -4.75 13.40 -5.59
N ASN A 65 -4.74 14.71 -5.82
CA ASN A 65 -3.63 15.51 -6.33
C ASN A 65 -3.13 15.13 -7.74
N LYS A 66 -3.79 14.21 -8.45
CA LYS A 66 -3.41 13.88 -9.83
C LYS A 66 -4.14 14.73 -10.84
N LYS A 67 -3.50 14.98 -11.97
CA LYS A 67 -4.12 15.52 -13.18
C LYS A 67 -4.59 14.36 -14.05
N SER A 68 -5.88 14.29 -14.37
CA SER A 68 -6.45 13.29 -15.29
C SER A 68 -6.46 13.84 -16.70
N ILE A 69 -5.90 13.08 -17.63
CA ILE A 69 -6.06 13.31 -19.07
C ILE A 69 -6.71 12.10 -19.71
N ALA A 70 -7.68 12.32 -20.60
CA ALA A 70 -8.30 11.27 -21.39
C ALA A 70 -7.61 11.20 -22.77
N LEU A 71 -6.86 10.12 -23.03
CA LEU A 71 -6.01 9.98 -24.21
C LEU A 71 -6.13 8.56 -24.81
N ASP A 72 -6.51 8.48 -26.08
CA ASP A 72 -6.57 7.20 -26.80
C ASP A 72 -5.19 6.72 -27.24
N LEU A 73 -4.62 5.79 -26.50
CA LEU A 73 -3.32 5.16 -26.81
C LEU A 73 -3.37 4.18 -28.01
N LYS A 74 -4.53 4.00 -28.65
CA LYS A 74 -4.65 3.20 -29.88
C LYS A 74 -4.47 4.05 -31.14
N SER A 75 -4.61 5.37 -31.02
CA SER A 75 -4.41 6.29 -32.13
C SER A 75 -2.94 6.67 -32.28
N PRO A 76 -2.42 6.91 -33.50
CA PRO A 76 -1.06 7.38 -33.72
C PRO A 76 -0.77 8.72 -33.03
N GLU A 77 -1.75 9.64 -33.06
CA GLU A 77 -1.66 10.95 -32.42
C GLU A 77 -1.58 10.81 -30.90
N GLY A 78 -2.41 9.94 -30.31
CA GLY A 78 -2.37 9.67 -28.87
C GLY A 78 -1.04 9.05 -28.43
N LEU A 79 -0.47 8.15 -29.22
CA LEU A 79 0.86 7.59 -28.96
C LEU A 79 1.96 8.65 -29.05
N THR A 80 1.84 9.60 -29.98
CA THR A 80 2.79 10.72 -30.09
C THR A 80 2.73 11.60 -28.84
N ILE A 81 1.54 11.96 -28.39
CA ILE A 81 1.33 12.72 -27.16
C ILE A 81 1.87 11.95 -25.94
N ALA A 82 1.62 10.65 -25.85
CA ALA A 82 2.12 9.82 -24.76
C ALA A 82 3.66 9.77 -24.72
N ARG A 83 4.35 9.78 -25.89
CA ARG A 83 5.81 9.88 -25.98
C ARG A 83 6.33 11.25 -25.53
N ASP A 84 5.66 12.33 -25.94
CA ASP A 84 6.03 13.69 -25.53
C ASP A 84 5.91 13.85 -24.01
N LEU A 85 4.83 13.31 -23.41
CA LEU A 85 4.64 13.28 -21.97
C LEU A 85 5.73 12.45 -21.26
N ALA A 86 6.01 11.25 -21.75
CA ALA A 86 7.05 10.38 -21.19
C ALA A 86 8.44 11.05 -21.29
N ALA A 87 8.74 11.73 -22.40
CA ALA A 87 9.99 12.45 -22.58
C ALA A 87 10.17 13.62 -21.60
N SER A 88 9.05 14.23 -21.16
CA SER A 88 9.04 15.34 -20.21
C SER A 88 9.02 14.90 -18.74
N ALA A 89 8.91 13.60 -18.46
CA ALA A 89 8.77 13.06 -17.13
C ALA A 89 10.11 12.70 -16.48
N ASP A 90 10.20 12.82 -15.16
CA ASP A 90 11.29 12.26 -14.36
C ASP A 90 11.02 10.78 -14.04
N VAL A 91 9.72 10.42 -13.88
CA VAL A 91 9.28 9.07 -13.58
C VAL A 91 8.08 8.70 -14.46
N VAL A 92 8.15 7.53 -15.09
CA VAL A 92 6.99 6.87 -15.70
C VAL A 92 6.62 5.66 -14.87
N ILE A 93 5.33 5.50 -14.54
CA ILE A 93 4.83 4.36 -13.76
C ILE A 93 3.78 3.60 -14.57
N GLU A 94 3.96 2.29 -14.69
CA GLU A 94 3.02 1.41 -15.41
C GLU A 94 2.80 0.09 -14.66
N ASN A 95 1.68 -0.59 -14.91
CA ASN A 95 1.43 -1.95 -14.41
C ASN A 95 0.78 -2.86 -15.47
N PHE A 96 1.19 -2.72 -16.71
CA PHE A 96 0.80 -3.63 -17.79
C PHE A 96 1.50 -5.00 -17.66
N LYS A 97 1.02 -5.96 -18.41
CA LYS A 97 1.80 -7.18 -18.63
C LYS A 97 3.11 -6.83 -19.33
N PRO A 98 4.21 -7.58 -19.06
CA PRO A 98 5.46 -7.42 -19.80
C PRO A 98 5.23 -7.39 -21.31
N GLY A 99 5.88 -6.45 -21.99
CA GLY A 99 5.67 -6.18 -23.41
C GLY A 99 4.50 -5.22 -23.71
N GLY A 100 3.72 -4.79 -22.73
CA GLY A 100 2.61 -3.84 -22.92
C GLY A 100 3.06 -2.47 -23.39
N MET A 101 4.03 -1.89 -22.72
CA MET A 101 4.64 -0.60 -23.10
C MET A 101 5.36 -0.70 -24.46
N GLU A 102 6.02 -1.81 -24.73
CA GLU A 102 6.72 -2.07 -25.99
C GLU A 102 5.75 -2.09 -27.18
N LYS A 103 4.57 -2.71 -27.03
CA LYS A 103 3.50 -2.71 -28.04
C LYS A 103 2.96 -1.32 -28.35
N LEU A 104 2.97 -0.44 -27.39
CA LEU A 104 2.61 0.99 -27.54
C LEU A 104 3.76 1.83 -28.12
N GLY A 105 4.94 1.23 -28.36
CA GLY A 105 6.13 1.96 -28.77
C GLY A 105 6.63 2.93 -27.67
N LEU A 106 6.36 2.59 -26.41
CA LEU A 106 6.77 3.31 -25.19
C LEU A 106 7.69 2.44 -24.32
N GLY A 107 8.29 1.39 -24.88
CA GLY A 107 9.26 0.55 -24.18
C GLY A 107 10.53 1.32 -23.83
N TRP A 108 11.30 0.75 -22.92
CA TRP A 108 12.53 1.37 -22.40
C TRP A 108 13.50 1.83 -23.50
N ASP A 109 13.70 0.99 -24.53
CA ASP A 109 14.59 1.29 -25.67
C ASP A 109 14.20 2.54 -26.46
N VAL A 110 12.96 2.98 -26.34
CA VAL A 110 12.44 4.19 -26.96
C VAL A 110 12.51 5.37 -26.01
N ILE A 111 11.88 5.25 -24.83
CA ILE A 111 11.73 6.39 -23.92
C ILE A 111 13.04 6.81 -23.25
N SER A 112 13.98 5.88 -23.01
CA SER A 112 15.31 6.21 -22.47
C SER A 112 16.18 7.01 -23.44
N LYS A 113 15.93 6.92 -24.74
CA LYS A 113 16.61 7.76 -25.76
C LYS A 113 16.03 9.16 -25.81
N LEU A 114 14.75 9.32 -25.51
CA LEU A 114 14.07 10.61 -25.42
C LEU A 114 14.47 11.37 -24.15
N ASN A 115 14.58 10.66 -23.04
CA ASN A 115 15.04 11.20 -21.78
C ASN A 115 15.96 10.20 -21.07
N PRO A 116 17.29 10.37 -21.15
CA PRO A 116 18.27 9.48 -20.50
C PRO A 116 18.20 9.49 -18.96
N ASN A 117 17.55 10.48 -18.36
CA ASN A 117 17.39 10.60 -16.92
C ASN A 117 16.06 10.01 -16.40
N LEU A 118 15.21 9.55 -17.30
CA LEU A 118 13.91 9.00 -16.97
C LEU A 118 14.04 7.72 -16.12
N THR A 119 13.25 7.62 -15.06
CA THR A 119 13.02 6.37 -14.31
C THR A 119 11.74 5.71 -14.78
N LEU A 120 11.80 4.44 -15.21
CA LEU A 120 10.64 3.65 -15.60
C LEU A 120 10.31 2.63 -14.51
N VAL A 121 9.23 2.84 -13.75
CA VAL A 121 8.72 1.89 -12.75
C VAL A 121 7.72 0.96 -13.41
N ARG A 122 8.00 -0.34 -13.38
CA ARG A 122 7.21 -1.40 -14.00
C ARG A 122 6.71 -2.36 -12.93
N ILE A 123 5.43 -2.29 -12.58
CA ILE A 123 4.83 -3.17 -11.58
C ILE A 123 4.05 -4.28 -12.30
N SER A 124 4.46 -5.53 -12.14
CA SER A 124 3.82 -6.65 -12.82
C SER A 124 3.60 -7.84 -11.89
N GLY A 125 2.85 -8.85 -12.34
CA GLY A 125 2.56 -10.03 -11.52
C GLY A 125 3.81 -10.79 -11.11
N PHE A 126 4.74 -10.98 -12.07
CA PHE A 126 5.89 -11.89 -11.91
C PHE A 126 7.24 -11.25 -12.31
N GLY A 127 7.30 -9.93 -12.51
CA GLY A 127 8.50 -9.24 -12.98
C GLY A 127 8.64 -9.25 -14.51
N GLN A 128 9.65 -8.53 -15.01
CA GLN A 128 9.92 -8.37 -16.45
C GLN A 128 10.74 -9.55 -17.02
N THR A 129 11.27 -10.41 -16.18
CA THR A 129 12.13 -11.55 -16.52
C THR A 129 11.64 -12.85 -15.88
N GLY A 130 12.33 -13.95 -16.14
CA GLY A 130 12.03 -15.25 -15.54
C GLY A 130 10.92 -16.04 -16.27
N PRO A 131 10.72 -17.32 -15.89
CA PRO A 131 9.86 -18.25 -16.63
C PRO A 131 8.37 -17.93 -16.52
N TYR A 132 7.95 -17.09 -15.59
CA TYR A 132 6.55 -16.74 -15.34
C TYR A 132 6.17 -15.33 -15.82
N ARG A 133 7.10 -14.57 -16.41
CA ARG A 133 6.89 -13.18 -16.82
C ARG A 133 5.61 -12.95 -17.66
N ASP A 134 5.26 -13.91 -18.50
CA ASP A 134 4.11 -13.80 -19.41
C ASP A 134 2.80 -14.31 -18.78
N LYS A 135 2.83 -14.87 -17.56
CA LYS A 135 1.63 -15.29 -16.85
C LYS A 135 0.80 -14.11 -16.41
N SER A 136 -0.52 -14.31 -16.36
CA SER A 136 -1.43 -13.32 -15.77
C SER A 136 -1.29 -13.32 -14.27
N GLY A 137 -1.09 -12.14 -13.66
CA GLY A 137 -0.99 -11.96 -12.22
C GLY A 137 -1.78 -10.73 -11.76
N PHE A 138 -2.36 -10.83 -10.56
CA PHE A 138 -2.97 -9.74 -9.80
C PHE A 138 -2.49 -9.82 -8.36
N GLY A 139 -2.71 -8.78 -7.55
CA GLY A 139 -2.29 -8.74 -6.15
C GLY A 139 -2.63 -10.01 -5.36
N ALA A 140 -3.83 -10.57 -5.56
CA ALA A 140 -4.26 -11.81 -4.92
C ALA A 140 -3.38 -13.04 -5.26
N ILE A 141 -2.84 -13.11 -6.49
CA ILE A 141 -1.92 -14.19 -6.91
C ILE A 141 -0.54 -13.94 -6.32
N GLY A 142 -0.09 -12.67 -6.29
CA GLY A 142 1.15 -12.27 -5.62
C GLY A 142 1.15 -12.61 -4.12
N GLU A 143 0.03 -12.32 -3.42
CA GLU A 143 -0.17 -12.70 -2.01
C GLU A 143 -0.06 -14.23 -1.80
N ALA A 144 -0.63 -15.04 -2.70
CA ALA A 144 -0.60 -16.49 -2.61
C ALA A 144 0.79 -17.06 -2.89
N MET A 145 1.43 -16.63 -3.97
CA MET A 145 2.76 -17.11 -4.36
C MET A 145 3.86 -16.59 -3.44
N GLY A 146 3.74 -15.36 -2.94
CA GLY A 146 4.69 -14.75 -2.01
C GLY A 146 4.63 -15.33 -0.59
N GLY A 147 3.71 -16.26 -0.29
CA GLY A 147 3.64 -16.98 0.98
C GLY A 147 2.66 -16.41 2.01
N LEU A 148 2.24 -15.14 1.88
CA LEU A 148 1.40 -14.47 2.88
C LEU A 148 0.09 -15.22 3.16
N ARG A 149 -0.60 -15.71 2.13
CA ARG A 149 -1.84 -16.47 2.31
C ARG A 149 -1.64 -17.80 3.01
N TYR A 150 -0.48 -18.44 2.82
CA TYR A 150 -0.20 -19.70 3.45
C TYR A 150 -0.10 -19.56 4.99
N THR A 151 0.39 -18.41 5.46
CA THR A 151 0.59 -18.11 6.88
C THR A 151 -0.56 -17.33 7.52
N THR A 152 -1.57 -16.88 6.73
CA THR A 152 -2.70 -16.07 7.23
C THR A 152 -3.95 -16.90 7.47
N GLY A 153 -4.52 -16.78 8.68
CA GLY A 153 -5.78 -17.41 9.09
C GLY A 153 -5.64 -18.42 10.22
N SER A 154 -6.75 -19.03 10.60
CA SER A 154 -6.78 -20.11 11.60
C SER A 154 -6.11 -21.38 11.06
N PRO A 155 -5.38 -22.17 11.89
CA PRO A 155 -4.84 -23.47 11.49
C PRO A 155 -5.91 -24.44 10.99
N ASP A 156 -7.11 -24.40 11.58
CA ASP A 156 -8.22 -25.30 11.29
C ASP A 156 -9.13 -24.85 10.15
N ALA A 157 -8.80 -23.75 9.47
CA ALA A 157 -9.57 -23.18 8.38
C ALA A 157 -8.73 -23.10 7.09
N PRO A 158 -9.36 -22.96 5.91
CA PRO A 158 -8.64 -22.64 4.67
C PRO A 158 -7.83 -21.34 4.80
N PRO A 159 -6.72 -21.20 4.02
CA PRO A 159 -5.94 -19.97 4.00
C PRO A 159 -6.81 -18.73 3.76
N ALA A 160 -6.70 -17.74 4.63
CA ALA A 160 -7.49 -16.52 4.55
C ALA A 160 -6.79 -15.44 3.71
N ARG A 161 -7.59 -14.52 3.17
CA ARG A 161 -7.10 -13.30 2.54
C ARG A 161 -7.02 -12.18 3.59
N VAL A 162 -5.97 -11.36 3.52
CA VAL A 162 -5.98 -10.04 4.16
C VAL A 162 -7.09 -9.19 3.52
N GLY A 163 -7.88 -8.48 4.31
CA GLY A 163 -9.11 -7.78 3.88
C GLY A 163 -8.90 -6.60 2.92
N VAL A 164 -7.64 -6.29 2.57
CA VAL A 164 -7.23 -5.21 1.65
C VAL A 164 -6.32 -5.75 0.56
N SER A 165 -6.01 -4.94 -0.46
CA SER A 165 -5.09 -5.29 -1.56
C SER A 165 -3.64 -5.07 -1.13
N ILE A 166 -3.19 -5.86 -0.15
CA ILE A 166 -1.88 -5.67 0.48
C ILE A 166 -0.72 -5.94 -0.48
N GLY A 167 -0.85 -6.93 -1.37
CA GLY A 167 0.18 -7.25 -2.37
C GLY A 167 0.42 -6.10 -3.34
N ASP A 168 -0.65 -5.46 -3.81
CA ASP A 168 -0.56 -4.25 -4.65
C ASP A 168 0.08 -3.08 -3.89
N SER A 169 -0.31 -2.89 -2.63
CA SER A 169 0.22 -1.81 -1.79
C SER A 169 1.71 -1.97 -1.49
N LEU A 170 2.16 -3.19 -1.19
CA LEU A 170 3.58 -3.49 -0.98
C LEU A 170 4.40 -3.26 -2.26
N ALA A 171 3.91 -3.70 -3.41
CA ALA A 171 4.56 -3.45 -4.69
C ALA A 171 4.64 -1.94 -5.00
N SER A 172 3.61 -1.18 -4.68
CA SER A 172 3.61 0.28 -4.82
C SER A 172 4.70 0.93 -3.98
N LEU A 173 4.84 0.53 -2.70
CA LEU A 173 5.89 1.04 -1.81
C LEU A 173 7.29 0.71 -2.32
N HIS A 174 7.53 -0.53 -2.80
CA HIS A 174 8.80 -0.90 -3.43
C HIS A 174 9.05 -0.09 -4.71
N GLY A 175 8.01 0.15 -5.52
CA GLY A 175 8.09 0.98 -6.72
C GLY A 175 8.50 2.43 -6.41
N VAL A 176 7.87 3.04 -5.40
CA VAL A 176 8.23 4.40 -4.94
C VAL A 176 9.65 4.42 -4.39
N MET A 177 10.02 3.46 -3.55
CA MET A 177 11.37 3.37 -2.99
C MET A 177 12.43 3.24 -4.10
N GLY A 178 12.22 2.34 -5.06
CA GLY A 178 13.11 2.17 -6.20
C GLY A 178 13.20 3.43 -7.08
N ALA A 179 12.07 4.10 -7.31
CA ALA A 179 12.04 5.36 -8.08
C ALA A 179 12.81 6.47 -7.36
N LEU A 180 12.64 6.64 -6.05
CA LEU A 180 13.38 7.63 -5.27
C LEU A 180 14.89 7.35 -5.26
N MET A 181 15.31 6.09 -5.18
CA MET A 181 16.73 5.70 -5.33
C MET A 181 17.26 6.06 -6.72
N SER A 182 16.47 5.83 -7.77
CA SER A 182 16.86 6.21 -9.14
C SER A 182 16.94 7.72 -9.33
N LEU A 183 15.97 8.48 -8.82
CA LEU A 183 16.00 9.95 -8.84
C LEU A 183 17.22 10.50 -8.10
N LEU A 184 17.53 9.94 -6.93
CA LEU A 184 18.73 10.34 -6.17
C LEU A 184 20.01 10.08 -6.96
N ARG A 185 20.12 8.93 -7.63
CA ARG A 185 21.24 8.60 -8.50
C ARG A 185 21.44 9.62 -9.62
N VAL A 186 20.34 10.02 -10.27
CA VAL A 186 20.35 11.05 -11.32
C VAL A 186 20.78 12.41 -10.75
N GLN A 187 20.15 12.84 -9.65
CA GLN A 187 20.41 14.13 -9.01
C GLN A 187 21.85 14.27 -8.49
N THR A 188 22.43 13.17 -8.01
CA THR A 188 23.83 13.16 -7.53
C THR A 188 24.87 12.96 -8.65
N GLY A 189 24.44 12.87 -9.90
CA GLY A 189 25.34 12.69 -11.05
C GLY A 189 25.99 11.31 -11.14
N GLN A 190 25.46 10.30 -10.44
CA GLN A 190 26.00 8.93 -10.45
C GLN A 190 25.57 8.11 -11.69
N GLY A 191 24.78 8.70 -12.57
CA GLY A 191 24.32 8.09 -13.82
C GLY A 191 22.94 8.56 -14.24
N GLY A 192 22.45 8.08 -15.39
CA GLY A 192 21.10 8.35 -15.87
C GLY A 192 20.03 7.57 -15.14
N GLY A 193 18.78 7.72 -15.60
CA GLY A 193 17.63 6.95 -15.14
C GLY A 193 17.75 5.45 -15.44
N GLN A 194 16.80 4.67 -14.95
CA GLN A 194 16.82 3.22 -15.07
C GLN A 194 15.42 2.61 -15.00
N ILE A 195 15.32 1.32 -15.31
CA ILE A 195 14.12 0.52 -15.02
C ILE A 195 14.11 0.14 -13.53
N VAL A 196 12.96 0.31 -12.91
CA VAL A 196 12.64 -0.25 -11.59
C VAL A 196 11.61 -1.36 -11.83
N ASP A 197 12.09 -2.60 -11.87
CA ASP A 197 11.25 -3.80 -12.06
C ASP A 197 10.74 -4.26 -10.70
N VAL A 198 9.42 -4.30 -10.54
CA VAL A 198 8.73 -4.66 -9.29
C VAL A 198 7.73 -5.75 -9.58
N SER A 199 7.86 -6.89 -8.91
CA SER A 199 6.83 -7.92 -9.00
C SER A 199 5.97 -7.98 -7.73
N LEU A 200 4.68 -8.31 -7.92
CA LEU A 200 3.71 -8.41 -6.84
C LEU A 200 4.11 -9.49 -5.82
N TYR A 201 4.57 -10.67 -6.31
CA TYR A 201 4.94 -11.77 -5.42
C TYR A 201 6.24 -11.52 -4.67
N GLU A 202 7.25 -10.89 -5.30
CA GLU A 202 8.52 -10.55 -4.63
C GLU A 202 8.32 -9.52 -3.54
N SER A 203 7.43 -8.54 -3.79
CA SER A 203 7.08 -7.52 -2.81
C SER A 203 6.43 -8.12 -1.57
N VAL A 204 5.59 -9.14 -1.73
CA VAL A 204 5.00 -9.91 -0.64
C VAL A 204 6.06 -10.80 0.03
N PHE A 205 6.83 -11.53 -0.78
CA PHE A 205 7.85 -12.46 -0.29
C PHE A 205 8.92 -11.75 0.56
N ASN A 206 9.28 -10.53 0.20
CA ASN A 206 10.24 -9.73 0.96
C ASN A 206 9.78 -9.42 2.41
N MET A 207 8.47 -9.58 2.71
CA MET A 207 7.90 -9.40 4.05
C MET A 207 7.83 -10.71 4.85
N MET A 208 8.25 -11.84 4.29
CA MET A 208 8.05 -13.15 4.90
C MET A 208 9.11 -13.54 5.95
N GLU A 209 9.81 -12.54 6.50
CA GLU A 209 10.75 -12.67 7.62
C GLU A 209 11.76 -13.83 7.44
N SER A 210 11.88 -14.71 8.42
CA SER A 210 12.84 -15.83 8.49
C SER A 210 12.30 -17.16 7.94
N THR A 211 11.15 -17.18 7.26
CA THR A 211 10.54 -18.43 6.78
C THR A 211 11.44 -19.28 5.89
N VAL A 212 12.23 -18.64 5.02
CA VAL A 212 13.17 -19.37 4.14
C VAL A 212 14.39 -19.92 4.90
N PRO A 213 15.13 -19.13 5.71
CA PRO A 213 16.21 -19.66 6.49
C PRO A 213 15.78 -20.74 7.50
N GLU A 214 14.61 -20.63 8.13
CA GLU A 214 14.05 -21.68 9.01
C GLU A 214 13.84 -22.99 8.23
N TYR A 215 13.20 -22.92 7.07
CA TYR A 215 12.99 -24.10 6.24
C TYR A 215 14.28 -24.72 5.73
N THR A 216 15.25 -23.92 5.32
CA THR A 216 16.51 -24.43 4.78
C THR A 216 17.46 -24.96 5.84
N LEU A 217 17.31 -24.50 7.09
CA LEU A 217 18.13 -24.95 8.23
C LEU A 217 17.69 -26.31 8.77
N ASP A 218 16.38 -26.49 9.01
CA ASP A 218 15.83 -27.64 9.71
C ASP A 218 14.53 -28.21 9.10
N GLY A 219 14.07 -27.68 7.96
CA GLY A 219 12.87 -28.14 7.29
C GLY A 219 11.57 -27.59 7.89
N GLN A 220 11.64 -26.61 8.79
CA GLN A 220 10.47 -26.04 9.41
C GLN A 220 9.59 -25.28 8.40
N ILE A 221 8.32 -25.67 8.29
CA ILE A 221 7.33 -24.97 7.47
C ILE A 221 6.42 -24.18 8.40
N ARG A 222 6.55 -22.84 8.39
CA ARG A 222 5.68 -21.96 9.15
C ARG A 222 4.27 -21.98 8.53
N THR A 223 3.26 -22.34 9.33
CA THR A 223 1.86 -22.44 8.93
C THR A 223 1.03 -21.33 9.55
N ARG A 224 -0.27 -21.38 9.31
CA ARG A 224 -1.25 -20.47 9.94
C ARG A 224 -1.27 -20.67 11.46
N SER A 225 -1.33 -19.55 12.19
CA SER A 225 -1.29 -19.54 13.67
C SER A 225 -2.44 -18.73 14.29
N GLY A 226 -3.45 -18.36 13.50
CA GLY A 226 -4.56 -17.53 14.01
C GLY A 226 -4.09 -16.14 14.39
N GLY A 227 -4.36 -15.74 15.64
CA GLY A 227 -3.94 -14.45 16.20
C GLY A 227 -2.55 -14.45 16.84
N SER A 228 -1.87 -15.61 16.93
CA SER A 228 -0.57 -15.72 17.58
C SER A 228 0.59 -15.46 16.62
N LEU A 229 1.72 -15.00 17.18
CA LEU A 229 2.98 -14.89 16.46
C LEU A 229 3.84 -16.13 16.75
N PRO A 230 4.10 -17.01 15.76
CA PRO A 230 4.88 -18.23 15.97
C PRO A 230 6.27 -17.97 16.53
N GLY A 231 6.69 -18.80 17.49
CA GLY A 231 8.04 -18.71 18.10
C GLY A 231 8.21 -17.58 19.12
N ILE A 232 7.16 -16.83 19.44
CA ILE A 232 7.20 -15.72 20.40
C ILE A 232 6.00 -15.81 21.34
N THR A 233 6.23 -15.94 22.65
CA THR A 233 5.17 -16.17 23.65
C THR A 233 5.31 -15.28 24.89
N PRO A 234 4.16 -14.66 25.37
CA PRO A 234 2.87 -14.56 24.68
C PRO A 234 2.80 -13.40 23.69
N SER A 235 2.19 -13.64 22.55
CA SER A 235 1.80 -12.59 21.58
C SER A 235 0.58 -13.12 20.83
N ASN A 236 -0.62 -12.79 21.26
CA ASN A 236 -1.86 -13.38 20.75
C ASN A 236 -3.06 -12.46 20.92
N THR A 237 -4.20 -12.91 20.41
CA THR A 237 -5.52 -12.28 20.54
C THR A 237 -6.37 -13.09 21.49
N TYR A 238 -7.01 -12.41 22.47
CA TYR A 238 -7.80 -13.05 23.50
C TYR A 238 -9.20 -12.43 23.55
N GLU A 239 -10.22 -13.26 23.83
CA GLU A 239 -11.59 -12.82 23.99
C GLU A 239 -11.83 -12.29 25.41
N THR A 240 -12.65 -11.23 25.52
CA THR A 240 -13.07 -10.62 26.79
C THR A 240 -14.49 -11.05 27.15
N ALA A 241 -14.93 -10.84 28.39
CA ALA A 241 -16.25 -11.24 28.88
C ALA A 241 -17.43 -10.64 28.09
N ASP A 242 -17.21 -9.50 27.45
CA ASP A 242 -18.19 -8.79 26.61
C ASP A 242 -18.10 -9.17 25.12
N GLY A 243 -17.39 -10.25 24.78
CA GLY A 243 -17.28 -10.80 23.42
C GLY A 243 -16.42 -9.96 22.46
N GLN A 244 -15.61 -9.05 22.97
CA GLN A 244 -14.63 -8.31 22.19
C GLN A 244 -13.27 -9.03 22.18
N TYR A 245 -12.33 -8.55 21.36
CA TYR A 245 -11.00 -9.15 21.20
C TYR A 245 -9.90 -8.15 21.52
N VAL A 246 -9.01 -8.52 22.46
CA VAL A 246 -7.82 -7.74 22.83
C VAL A 246 -6.56 -8.43 22.32
N VAL A 247 -5.67 -7.66 21.71
CA VAL A 247 -4.30 -8.11 21.39
C VAL A 247 -3.40 -7.80 22.58
N ILE A 248 -2.65 -8.81 23.05
CA ILE A 248 -1.68 -8.65 24.15
C ILE A 248 -0.31 -9.14 23.68
N ALA A 249 0.70 -8.26 23.78
CA ALA A 249 2.09 -8.54 23.41
C ALA A 249 2.99 -8.54 24.66
N GLY A 250 2.97 -9.67 25.39
CA GLY A 250 3.75 -9.87 26.62
C GLY A 250 5.12 -10.54 26.42
N ASN A 251 5.73 -10.37 25.27
CA ASN A 251 6.81 -11.23 24.79
C ASN A 251 8.22 -10.91 25.30
N SER A 252 8.52 -9.70 25.78
CA SER A 252 9.80 -9.44 26.44
C SER A 252 9.82 -10.00 27.87
N ASN A 253 10.98 -10.34 28.39
CA ASN A 253 11.09 -10.99 29.71
C ASN A 253 10.49 -10.13 30.84
N ALA A 254 10.72 -8.82 30.81
CA ALA A 254 10.17 -7.91 31.80
C ALA A 254 8.64 -7.76 31.66
N ILE A 255 8.15 -7.66 30.41
CA ILE A 255 6.71 -7.52 30.14
C ILE A 255 5.97 -8.83 30.51
N PHE A 256 6.53 -9.99 30.18
CA PHE A 256 5.99 -11.28 30.57
C PHE A 256 5.76 -11.34 32.10
N LYS A 257 6.79 -11.00 32.88
CA LYS A 257 6.69 -11.02 34.35
C LYS A 257 5.61 -10.07 34.87
N ARG A 258 5.50 -8.86 34.30
CA ARG A 258 4.43 -7.91 34.65
C ARG A 258 3.05 -8.45 34.29
N LEU A 259 2.89 -8.99 33.08
CA LEU A 259 1.63 -9.59 32.63
C LEU A 259 1.19 -10.73 33.56
N MET A 260 2.08 -11.67 33.88
CA MET A 260 1.75 -12.79 34.77
C MET A 260 1.37 -12.31 36.19
N ASN A 261 1.98 -11.25 36.68
CA ASN A 261 1.60 -10.65 37.96
C ASN A 261 0.20 -10.00 37.89
N VAL A 262 -0.13 -9.27 36.81
CA VAL A 262 -1.44 -8.64 36.60
C VAL A 262 -2.56 -9.68 36.61
N ILE A 263 -2.35 -10.80 35.90
CA ILE A 263 -3.37 -11.87 35.82
C ILE A 263 -3.36 -12.79 37.05
N GLY A 264 -2.55 -12.49 38.08
CA GLY A 264 -2.49 -13.26 39.32
C GLY A 264 -1.74 -14.59 39.27
N ARG A 265 -0.96 -14.83 38.18
CA ARG A 265 -0.18 -16.06 37.96
C ARG A 265 1.29 -15.87 38.38
N LYS A 266 1.51 -15.65 39.70
CA LYS A 266 2.85 -15.55 40.27
C LYS A 266 3.68 -16.81 40.06
N ASP A 267 3.03 -17.96 40.04
CA ASP A 267 3.66 -19.23 39.71
C ASP A 267 4.39 -19.21 38.37
N LEU A 268 3.75 -18.61 37.34
CA LEU A 268 4.37 -18.42 36.03
C LEU A 268 5.36 -17.22 35.99
N ALA A 269 5.07 -16.18 36.75
CA ALA A 269 5.93 -14.99 36.80
C ALA A 269 7.32 -15.24 37.43
N ASP A 270 7.38 -16.15 38.39
CA ASP A 270 8.57 -16.44 39.18
C ASP A 270 9.23 -17.76 38.79
N ASP A 271 8.70 -18.49 37.81
CA ASP A 271 9.29 -19.74 37.28
C ASP A 271 10.58 -19.43 36.48
N PRO A 272 11.76 -19.90 36.95
CA PRO A 272 13.01 -19.69 36.21
C PRO A 272 13.02 -20.26 34.80
N ALA A 273 12.23 -21.33 34.54
CA ALA A 273 12.12 -21.97 33.22
C ALA A 273 11.44 -21.05 32.21
N LEU A 274 10.60 -20.09 32.66
CA LEU A 274 9.87 -19.13 31.84
C LEU A 274 10.55 -17.77 31.74
N ALA A 275 11.72 -17.61 32.35
CA ALA A 275 12.43 -16.32 32.37
C ALA A 275 12.77 -15.80 30.96
N HIS A 276 12.97 -16.70 29.99
CA HIS A 276 13.30 -16.39 28.60
C HIS A 276 12.30 -16.98 27.63
N ASN A 277 12.28 -16.45 26.39
CA ASN A 277 11.29 -16.85 25.38
C ASN A 277 11.39 -18.33 24.97
N ASP A 278 12.60 -18.88 24.92
CA ASP A 278 12.85 -20.30 24.61
C ASP A 278 12.17 -21.26 25.60
N GLY A 279 12.13 -20.89 26.87
CA GLY A 279 11.36 -21.63 27.88
C GLY A 279 9.85 -21.43 27.78
N ARG A 280 9.40 -20.25 27.35
CA ARG A 280 7.98 -19.93 27.20
C ARG A 280 7.31 -20.58 25.99
N VAL A 281 8.02 -20.68 24.87
CA VAL A 281 7.47 -21.24 23.62
C VAL A 281 6.91 -22.65 23.80
N PRO A 282 7.58 -23.61 24.46
CA PRO A 282 7.02 -24.94 24.74
C PRO A 282 5.77 -24.90 25.66
N GLN A 283 5.58 -23.82 26.42
CA GLN A 283 4.48 -23.62 27.36
C GLN A 283 3.39 -22.65 26.83
N THR A 284 3.41 -22.32 25.52
CA THR A 284 2.48 -21.36 24.92
C THR A 284 1.03 -21.66 25.28
N ALA A 285 0.59 -22.90 25.18
CA ALA A 285 -0.79 -23.28 25.49
C ALA A 285 -1.18 -23.00 26.95
N VAL A 286 -0.29 -23.24 27.90
CA VAL A 286 -0.53 -22.98 29.33
C VAL A 286 -0.59 -21.48 29.61
N ILE A 287 0.31 -20.73 29.02
CA ILE A 287 0.39 -19.28 29.17
C ILE A 287 -0.82 -18.60 28.53
N ASP A 288 -1.18 -18.96 27.29
CA ASP A 288 -2.34 -18.41 26.59
C ASP A 288 -3.64 -18.75 27.30
N GLN A 289 -3.78 -19.97 27.84
CA GLN A 289 -4.96 -20.35 28.62
C GLN A 289 -5.09 -19.49 29.88
N ALA A 290 -3.97 -19.27 30.60
CA ALA A 290 -4.00 -18.43 31.79
C ALA A 290 -4.42 -16.96 31.50
N ILE A 291 -3.98 -16.44 30.36
CA ILE A 291 -4.39 -15.10 29.91
C ILE A 291 -5.87 -15.11 29.51
N SER A 292 -6.32 -16.11 28.75
CA SER A 292 -7.73 -16.27 28.34
C SER A 292 -8.68 -16.41 29.54
N ASP A 293 -8.29 -17.18 30.56
CA ASP A 293 -9.06 -17.34 31.79
C ASP A 293 -9.22 -16.02 32.57
N TRP A 294 -8.27 -15.12 32.44
CA TRP A 294 -8.33 -13.80 33.07
C TRP A 294 -9.13 -12.81 32.21
N THR A 295 -8.85 -12.69 30.90
CA THR A 295 -9.56 -11.76 30.02
C THR A 295 -11.04 -12.13 29.91
N GLY A 296 -11.39 -13.41 29.87
CA GLY A 296 -12.78 -13.89 29.79
C GLY A 296 -13.64 -13.59 31.03
N LYS A 297 -13.08 -13.04 32.11
CA LYS A 297 -13.79 -12.60 33.31
C LYS A 297 -14.03 -11.10 33.38
N LEU A 298 -13.40 -10.32 32.52
CA LEU A 298 -13.38 -8.86 32.55
C LEU A 298 -13.87 -8.28 31.23
N GLY A 299 -14.50 -7.12 31.29
CA GLY A 299 -14.83 -6.36 30.09
C GLY A 299 -13.57 -5.74 29.46
N MET A 300 -13.67 -5.39 28.15
CA MET A 300 -12.55 -4.82 27.39
C MET A 300 -11.88 -3.65 28.09
N ASP A 301 -12.65 -2.70 28.62
CA ASP A 301 -12.09 -1.50 29.28
C ASP A 301 -11.34 -1.85 30.57
N GLU A 302 -11.83 -2.82 31.33
CA GLU A 302 -11.17 -3.30 32.56
C GLU A 302 -9.86 -4.01 32.23
N VAL A 303 -9.84 -4.85 31.19
CA VAL A 303 -8.63 -5.52 30.70
C VAL A 303 -7.57 -4.49 30.28
N LEU A 304 -7.96 -3.54 29.44
CA LEU A 304 -7.03 -2.51 28.95
C LEU A 304 -6.48 -1.63 30.08
N ALA A 305 -7.34 -1.18 31.01
CA ALA A 305 -6.91 -0.37 32.14
C ALA A 305 -5.92 -1.12 33.05
N ALA A 306 -6.14 -2.40 33.31
CA ALA A 306 -5.24 -3.21 34.14
C ALA A 306 -3.88 -3.43 33.45
N LEU A 307 -3.86 -3.66 32.13
CA LEU A 307 -2.63 -3.85 31.36
C LEU A 307 -1.85 -2.55 31.19
N GLU A 308 -2.53 -1.42 30.96
CA GLU A 308 -1.92 -0.09 30.87
C GLU A 308 -1.26 0.30 32.21
N ALA A 309 -1.95 0.11 33.32
CA ALA A 309 -1.39 0.40 34.67
C ALA A 309 -0.12 -0.40 34.97
N ALA A 310 0.06 -1.56 34.34
CA ALA A 310 1.25 -2.41 34.48
C ALA A 310 2.26 -2.23 33.34
N ASP A 311 2.06 -1.27 32.44
CA ASP A 311 2.91 -1.03 31.28
C ASP A 311 3.09 -2.31 30.43
N VAL A 312 1.97 -3.02 30.15
CA VAL A 312 1.91 -4.19 29.27
C VAL A 312 1.28 -3.77 27.94
N PRO A 313 1.98 -3.89 26.81
CA PRO A 313 1.44 -3.53 25.50
C PRO A 313 0.20 -4.36 25.16
N SER A 314 -0.90 -3.66 24.93
CA SER A 314 -2.19 -4.25 24.58
C SER A 314 -3.02 -3.29 23.74
N GLY A 315 -4.00 -3.78 23.02
CA GLY A 315 -4.89 -2.94 22.22
C GLY A 315 -6.12 -3.65 21.73
N ARG A 316 -7.17 -2.88 21.46
CA ARG A 316 -8.37 -3.34 20.78
C ARG A 316 -8.08 -3.61 19.31
N ILE A 317 -8.88 -4.49 18.71
CA ILE A 317 -8.95 -4.60 17.25
C ILE A 317 -9.99 -3.59 16.77
N TYR A 318 -9.52 -2.52 16.13
CA TYR A 318 -10.36 -1.42 15.67
C TYR A 318 -11.14 -1.77 14.40
N SER A 319 -12.44 -1.47 14.41
CA SER A 319 -13.24 -1.30 13.19
C SER A 319 -13.02 0.09 12.58
N VAL A 320 -13.54 0.32 11.36
CA VAL A 320 -13.51 1.66 10.77
C VAL A 320 -14.30 2.68 11.60
N ALA A 321 -15.36 2.26 12.31
CA ALA A 321 -16.14 3.12 13.19
C ALA A 321 -15.31 3.61 14.37
N ASP A 322 -14.48 2.74 14.93
CA ASP A 322 -13.56 3.10 16.01
C ASP A 322 -12.49 4.08 15.50
N ILE A 323 -11.87 3.78 14.35
CA ILE A 323 -10.81 4.60 13.75
C ILE A 323 -11.28 6.05 13.49
N VAL A 324 -12.48 6.24 12.93
CA VAL A 324 -12.95 7.59 12.56
C VAL A 324 -13.34 8.47 13.76
N SER A 325 -13.49 7.91 14.94
CA SER A 325 -13.81 8.59 16.19
C SER A 325 -12.65 8.63 17.19
N ASP A 326 -11.58 7.88 16.95
CA ASP A 326 -10.45 7.78 17.85
C ASP A 326 -9.68 9.09 17.94
N PRO A 327 -9.45 9.63 19.18
CA PRO A 327 -8.80 10.93 19.36
C PRO A 327 -7.35 10.95 18.91
N HIS A 328 -6.63 9.82 18.93
CA HIS A 328 -5.25 9.75 18.48
C HIS A 328 -5.16 9.82 16.95
N PHE A 329 -6.04 9.11 16.21
CA PHE A 329 -6.13 9.24 14.75
C PHE A 329 -6.47 10.68 14.33
N ILE A 330 -7.39 11.32 15.05
CA ILE A 330 -7.78 12.72 14.79
C ILE A 330 -6.61 13.66 15.08
N ALA A 331 -5.99 13.57 16.24
CA ALA A 331 -4.87 14.42 16.66
C ALA A 331 -3.62 14.26 15.77
N ARG A 332 -3.50 13.13 15.07
CA ARG A 332 -2.43 12.88 14.11
C ARG A 332 -2.82 13.19 12.66
N ASP A 333 -3.94 13.84 12.41
CA ASP A 333 -4.45 14.17 11.07
C ASP A 333 -4.54 12.93 10.16
N MET A 334 -4.90 11.78 10.74
CA MET A 334 -5.11 10.56 9.97
C MET A 334 -6.55 10.41 9.48
N ILE A 335 -7.43 11.31 9.91
CA ILE A 335 -8.82 11.42 9.45
C ILE A 335 -9.03 12.84 8.94
N LEU A 336 -9.06 12.98 7.61
CA LEU A 336 -9.21 14.27 6.93
C LEU A 336 -10.64 14.43 6.40
N PRO A 337 -11.25 15.62 6.56
CA PRO A 337 -12.50 15.93 5.87
C PRO A 337 -12.24 16.07 4.37
N ALA A 338 -13.22 15.69 3.56
CA ALA A 338 -13.20 15.88 2.12
C ALA A 338 -14.62 16.10 1.61
N THR A 339 -14.76 17.02 0.64
CA THR A 339 -16.01 17.26 -0.07
C THR A 339 -15.93 16.58 -1.44
N LEU A 340 -16.87 15.71 -1.73
CA LEU A 340 -17.02 15.06 -3.04
C LEU A 340 -17.89 15.91 -3.98
N PRO A 341 -17.89 15.63 -5.30
CA PRO A 341 -18.85 16.25 -6.22
C PRO A 341 -20.28 16.15 -5.67
N GLY A 342 -21.12 17.12 -5.97
CA GLY A 342 -22.48 17.20 -5.38
C GLY A 342 -22.53 17.70 -3.93
N GLY A 343 -21.38 18.01 -3.30
CA GLY A 343 -21.30 18.59 -1.95
C GLY A 343 -21.36 17.57 -0.81
N ALA A 344 -21.22 16.27 -1.10
CA ALA A 344 -21.23 15.25 -0.05
C ALA A 344 -19.95 15.29 0.78
N GLU A 345 -20.10 15.47 2.09
CA GLU A 345 -19.00 15.47 3.05
C GLU A 345 -18.65 14.02 3.44
N VAL A 346 -17.37 13.68 3.36
CA VAL A 346 -16.82 12.38 3.74
C VAL A 346 -15.53 12.54 4.55
N LYS A 347 -15.12 11.48 5.24
CA LYS A 347 -13.80 11.39 5.87
C LYS A 347 -12.89 10.50 5.04
N MET A 348 -11.64 10.91 4.87
CA MET A 348 -10.62 10.16 4.14
C MET A 348 -9.37 9.95 4.98
N PRO A 349 -8.59 8.88 4.71
CA PRO A 349 -7.31 8.69 5.37
C PRO A 349 -6.35 9.86 5.14
N GLY A 350 -5.63 10.23 6.18
CA GLY A 350 -4.53 11.19 6.14
C GLY A 350 -3.30 10.66 5.38
N ILE A 351 -2.24 11.46 5.37
CA ILE A 351 -1.00 11.15 4.66
C ILE A 351 0.04 10.58 5.63
N SER A 352 0.75 9.57 5.19
CA SER A 352 1.88 8.95 5.88
C SER A 352 3.02 8.70 4.88
N PRO A 353 4.31 8.91 5.31
CA PRO A 353 4.79 9.37 6.62
C PRO A 353 4.53 10.85 6.89
N LYS A 354 4.73 11.29 8.15
CA LYS A 354 4.72 12.70 8.54
C LYS A 354 6.15 13.25 8.43
N LEU A 355 6.38 14.19 7.52
CA LEU A 355 7.65 14.91 7.40
C LEU A 355 7.56 16.24 8.14
N SER A 356 8.55 16.56 8.99
CA SER A 356 8.50 17.75 9.85
C SER A 356 8.54 19.07 9.07
N GLU A 357 9.36 19.14 8.02
CA GLU A 357 9.60 20.39 7.28
C GLU A 357 8.78 20.48 6.00
N THR A 358 8.46 19.33 5.38
CA THR A 358 7.77 19.25 4.08
C THR A 358 6.64 18.22 4.13
N PRO A 359 5.61 18.44 4.98
CA PRO A 359 4.51 17.50 5.14
C PRO A 359 3.77 17.29 3.81
N GLY A 360 3.23 16.08 3.63
CA GLY A 360 2.34 15.80 2.51
C GLY A 360 1.04 16.60 2.64
N GLU A 361 0.44 16.94 1.50
CA GLU A 361 -0.77 17.76 1.42
C GLU A 361 -1.80 17.15 0.47
N VAL A 362 -3.09 17.27 0.80
CA VAL A 362 -4.20 16.96 -0.12
C VAL A 362 -4.77 18.28 -0.64
N LYS A 363 -4.52 18.58 -1.91
CA LYS A 363 -4.98 19.82 -2.57
C LYS A 363 -6.35 19.64 -3.22
N TRP A 364 -6.62 18.49 -3.83
CA TRP A 364 -7.89 18.09 -4.40
C TRP A 364 -8.07 16.58 -4.38
N GLN A 365 -9.31 16.14 -4.46
CA GLN A 365 -9.67 14.73 -4.58
C GLN A 365 -9.52 14.24 -6.04
N GLY A 366 -9.67 12.92 -6.26
CA GLY A 366 -9.59 12.36 -7.61
C GLY A 366 -10.49 13.10 -8.60
N PRO A 367 -9.94 13.61 -9.72
CA PRO A 367 -10.66 14.48 -10.65
C PRO A 367 -11.64 13.72 -11.54
N ALA A 368 -12.52 14.44 -12.22
CA ALA A 368 -13.30 13.90 -13.32
C ALA A 368 -12.39 13.40 -14.45
N LEU A 369 -12.91 12.51 -15.30
CA LEU A 369 -12.17 11.99 -16.45
C LEU A 369 -11.82 13.14 -17.42
N GLY A 370 -10.54 13.25 -17.76
CA GLY A 370 -10.05 14.26 -18.70
C GLY A 370 -10.05 15.70 -18.17
N ALA A 371 -10.31 15.91 -16.86
CA ALA A 371 -10.46 17.25 -16.30
C ALA A 371 -9.25 18.19 -16.55
N HIS A 372 -8.08 17.66 -16.85
CA HIS A 372 -6.86 18.42 -17.05
C HIS A 372 -6.28 18.22 -18.46
N THR A 373 -7.07 17.67 -19.41
CA THR A 373 -6.58 17.36 -20.76
C THR A 373 -6.01 18.62 -21.43
N ASP A 374 -6.75 19.71 -21.45
CA ASP A 374 -6.33 20.94 -22.12
C ASP A 374 -5.09 21.56 -21.47
N GLU A 375 -5.07 21.64 -20.15
CA GLU A 375 -3.96 22.17 -19.37
C GLU A 375 -2.64 21.39 -19.66
N VAL A 376 -2.72 20.07 -19.61
CA VAL A 376 -1.56 19.20 -19.80
C VAL A 376 -1.07 19.25 -21.25
N LEU A 377 -1.97 19.22 -22.23
CA LEU A 377 -1.60 19.31 -23.64
C LEU A 377 -1.00 20.67 -24.00
N ALA A 378 -1.54 21.76 -23.48
CA ALA A 378 -0.95 23.09 -23.65
C ALA A 378 0.46 23.15 -23.01
N GLY A 379 0.65 22.50 -21.85
CA GLY A 379 1.93 22.40 -21.16
C GLY A 379 3.04 21.66 -21.95
N ILE A 380 2.69 20.85 -22.93
CA ILE A 380 3.62 20.20 -23.88
C ILE A 380 3.60 20.84 -25.26
N GLY A 381 3.08 22.08 -25.39
CA GLY A 381 3.17 22.90 -26.58
C GLY A 381 2.06 22.67 -27.63
N ARG A 382 0.96 21.99 -27.30
CA ARG A 382 -0.18 21.87 -28.20
C ARG A 382 -1.01 23.16 -28.17
N SER A 383 -1.35 23.70 -29.34
CA SER A 383 -2.22 24.87 -29.44
C SER A 383 -3.68 24.52 -29.10
N ALA A 384 -4.50 25.53 -28.80
CA ALA A 384 -5.93 25.33 -28.59
C ALA A 384 -6.62 24.73 -29.84
N GLU A 385 -6.14 25.07 -31.05
CA GLU A 385 -6.63 24.52 -32.31
C GLU A 385 -6.27 23.04 -32.47
N ASP A 386 -5.02 22.66 -32.14
CA ASP A 386 -4.60 21.24 -32.12
C ASP A 386 -5.46 20.42 -31.16
N ILE A 387 -5.67 20.92 -29.94
CA ILE A 387 -6.49 20.27 -28.92
C ILE A 387 -7.94 20.09 -29.39
N ALA A 388 -8.52 21.11 -30.02
CA ALA A 388 -9.86 21.03 -30.58
C ALA A 388 -9.96 19.97 -31.70
N GLN A 389 -8.94 19.87 -32.57
CA GLN A 389 -8.87 18.85 -33.61
C GLN A 389 -8.75 17.43 -33.02
N LEU A 390 -7.87 17.25 -32.01
CA LEU A 390 -7.71 15.97 -31.31
C LEU A 390 -9.02 15.52 -30.65
N ARG A 391 -9.76 16.47 -30.07
CA ARG A 391 -11.06 16.21 -29.44
C ARG A 391 -12.11 15.83 -30.51
N LYS A 392 -12.15 16.52 -31.67
CA LYS A 392 -13.03 16.17 -32.79
C LYS A 392 -12.72 14.79 -33.37
N ALA A 393 -11.46 14.40 -33.37
CA ALA A 393 -10.99 13.07 -33.79
C ALA A 393 -11.17 11.99 -32.70
N SER A 394 -11.73 12.33 -31.53
CA SER A 394 -11.89 11.45 -30.36
C SER A 394 -10.56 10.87 -29.83
N VAL A 395 -9.44 11.50 -30.11
CA VAL A 395 -8.12 11.15 -29.57
C VAL A 395 -8.02 11.55 -28.10
N VAL A 396 -8.66 12.67 -27.73
CA VAL A 396 -8.76 13.18 -26.36
C VAL A 396 -10.20 13.54 -26.01
N GLN A 397 -10.47 13.62 -24.68
CA GLN A 397 -11.78 14.03 -24.14
C GLN A 397 -11.62 15.22 -23.23
#